data_d578dac764514d3679e795fadec85e0e
#
_entry.id   d578dac764514d3679e795fadec85e0e
#
_cell.length_a   1.000
_cell.length_b   1.000
_cell.length_c   1.000
_cell.angle_alpha   90.00
_cell.angle_beta   90.00
_cell.angle_gamma   90.00
#
_symmetry.space_group_name_H-M   'P 1'
#
loop_
_entity.id
_entity.type
_entity.pdbx_description
1 polymer ?
#
loop_
_entity_poly.entity_id
_entity_poly.type
_entity_poly.pdbx_seq_one_letter_code
_entity_poly.pdbx_strand_id
1 'polypeptide(L)'
;MITGPLSARAQELTAKGATFVTATVVRVEHPTSAEPGNMALVHEDGAIEGFVGGVCAQNSVRLYSLKAIERGEPLLLRILPDGSAPADFKSGANVDPGHEIAHDEGSVTVQNPCLSGGAIEVFLEPFLPPPRMIVAGDTPIAAALLRLGPELGLDAVDSRGSDSGPPVPTSEDLALVVAAHGRDERAILQAALEADVRYVGLVASQKRGAAVLDALRDDGVSEELLERIDTPAGLDIGARSPAEIALSILASIVGVRRRSSTAPRSWAAAPPTTAVDPICGMTVLVSPDALIFEHAGETHYFCGEGCRQAFERQHAA
;
A
#
# COMPACT_ATOMS: atom_id res chain seq x y z
N MET A 1 15.06 19.05 2.37
CA MET A 1 16.12 18.01 2.41
C MET A 1 16.16 17.50 3.83
N ILE A 2 15.78 16.24 4.06
CA ILE A 2 15.81 15.61 5.38
C ILE A 2 17.27 15.36 5.71
N THR A 3 17.78 15.95 6.77
CA THR A 3 19.17 15.76 7.23
C THR A 3 19.16 15.08 8.59
N GLY A 4 19.82 13.94 8.70
CA GLY A 4 19.92 13.20 9.96
C GLY A 4 20.00 11.67 9.76
N PRO A 5 20.20 10.91 10.83
CA PRO A 5 20.35 9.44 10.75
C PRO A 5 19.12 8.73 10.15
N LEU A 6 17.90 9.24 10.37
CA LEU A 6 16.68 8.70 9.74
C LEU A 6 16.62 8.94 8.23
N SER A 7 17.23 10.03 7.72
CA SER A 7 17.32 10.28 6.29
C SER A 7 18.19 9.24 5.57
N ALA A 8 19.33 8.89 6.15
CA ALA A 8 20.20 7.85 5.61
C ALA A 8 19.49 6.49 5.64
N ARG A 9 18.74 6.21 6.71
CA ARG A 9 17.96 4.99 6.83
C ARG A 9 16.83 4.91 5.79
N ALA A 10 16.09 6.01 5.58
CA ALA A 10 15.06 6.09 4.53
C ALA A 10 15.65 5.85 3.13
N GLN A 11 16.83 6.43 2.84
CA GLN A 11 17.53 6.18 1.56
C GLN A 11 17.95 4.72 1.40
N GLU A 12 18.44 4.08 2.47
CA GLU A 12 18.78 2.66 2.47
C GLU A 12 17.55 1.79 2.18
N LEU A 13 16.41 2.07 2.85
CA LEU A 13 15.15 1.36 2.64
C LEU A 13 14.64 1.55 1.20
N THR A 14 14.69 2.77 0.68
CA THR A 14 14.34 3.08 -0.72
C THR A 14 15.22 2.30 -1.70
N ALA A 15 16.53 2.26 -1.47
CA ALA A 15 17.45 1.51 -2.32
C ALA A 15 17.23 0.00 -2.29
N LYS A 16 16.70 -0.54 -1.19
CA LYS A 16 16.31 -1.95 -1.03
C LYS A 16 14.91 -2.25 -1.60
N GLY A 17 14.18 -1.25 -2.07
CA GLY A 17 12.79 -1.41 -2.51
C GLY A 17 11.84 -1.78 -1.36
N ALA A 18 12.16 -1.39 -0.12
CA ALA A 18 11.32 -1.68 1.03
C ALA A 18 10.14 -0.71 1.12
N THR A 19 9.00 -1.23 1.56
CA THR A 19 7.81 -0.43 1.87
C THR A 19 7.96 0.19 3.26
N PHE A 20 7.76 1.49 3.38
CA PHE A 20 7.74 2.20 4.66
C PHE A 20 6.98 3.53 4.54
N VAL A 21 6.71 4.16 5.68
CA VAL A 21 6.12 5.50 5.76
C VAL A 21 7.07 6.42 6.49
N THR A 22 7.28 7.63 5.96
CA THR A 22 7.87 8.70 6.74
C THR A 22 6.76 9.43 7.49
N ALA A 23 6.86 9.48 8.81
CA ALA A 23 5.96 10.22 9.68
C ALA A 23 6.69 11.48 10.17
N THR A 24 6.18 12.66 9.82
CA THR A 24 6.77 13.95 10.21
C THR A 24 5.78 14.77 11.02
N VAL A 25 6.14 15.15 12.24
CA VAL A 25 5.36 16.07 13.06
C VAL A 25 5.43 17.47 12.44
N VAL A 26 4.28 18.00 12.00
CA VAL A 26 4.20 19.30 11.34
C VAL A 26 3.68 20.38 12.26
N ARG A 27 2.85 20.03 13.24
CA ARG A 27 2.28 20.96 14.21
C ARG A 27 2.03 20.27 15.54
N VAL A 28 2.18 21.02 16.62
CA VAL A 28 1.83 20.58 17.99
C VAL A 28 1.11 21.67 18.74
N GLU A 29 0.24 21.24 19.67
CA GLU A 29 -0.36 22.08 20.70
C GLU A 29 -0.06 21.44 22.06
N HIS A 30 0.65 22.16 22.92
CA HIS A 30 1.08 21.64 24.22
C HIS A 30 -0.11 21.43 25.19
N PRO A 31 0.01 20.46 26.12
CA PRO A 31 1.22 19.72 26.49
C PRO A 31 1.44 18.46 25.62
N THR A 32 2.60 18.32 25.05
CA THR A 32 3.05 17.12 24.31
C THR A 32 4.56 17.01 24.39
N SER A 33 5.10 15.78 24.27
CA SER A 33 6.53 15.53 24.17
C SER A 33 7.07 15.63 22.73
N ALA A 34 6.18 15.74 21.75
CA ALA A 34 6.58 15.93 20.36
C ALA A 34 6.88 17.40 20.06
N GLU A 35 7.78 17.62 19.09
CA GLU A 35 8.13 18.93 18.55
C GLU A 35 7.97 18.92 17.04
N PRO A 36 7.60 20.05 16.40
CA PRO A 36 7.58 20.17 14.95
C PRO A 36 8.96 19.79 14.36
N GLY A 37 8.95 18.92 13.34
CA GLY A 37 10.17 18.38 12.76
C GLY A 37 10.64 17.05 13.36
N ASN A 38 10.03 16.56 14.45
CA ASN A 38 10.26 15.19 14.88
C ASN A 38 9.80 14.22 13.80
N MET A 39 10.55 13.12 13.64
CA MET A 39 10.32 12.16 12.56
C MET A 39 10.41 10.73 13.05
N ALA A 40 9.69 9.86 12.36
CA ALA A 40 9.85 8.43 12.46
C ALA A 40 9.70 7.77 11.08
N LEU A 41 10.26 6.57 10.94
CA LEU A 41 9.99 5.63 9.85
C LEU A 41 9.09 4.54 10.41
N VAL A 42 8.00 4.26 9.72
CA VAL A 42 7.07 3.17 10.07
C VAL A 42 7.19 2.11 8.99
N HIS A 43 7.59 0.92 9.39
CA HIS A 43 7.74 -0.22 8.50
C HIS A 43 6.41 -0.90 8.20
N GLU A 44 6.40 -1.76 7.20
CA GLU A 44 5.21 -2.52 6.77
C GLU A 44 4.65 -3.43 7.89
N ASP A 45 5.49 -3.94 8.78
CA ASP A 45 5.12 -4.71 9.97
C ASP A 45 4.62 -3.84 11.14
N GLY A 46 4.61 -2.51 10.97
CA GLY A 46 4.25 -1.54 11.99
C GLY A 46 5.37 -1.19 12.96
N ALA A 47 6.59 -1.68 12.79
CA ALA A 47 7.74 -1.25 13.60
C ALA A 47 8.04 0.23 13.35
N ILE A 48 8.42 0.96 14.41
CA ILE A 48 8.70 2.40 14.35
C ILE A 48 10.16 2.65 14.72
N GLU A 49 10.90 3.29 13.81
CA GLU A 49 12.23 3.83 14.06
C GLU A 49 12.15 5.36 14.17
N GLY A 50 12.52 5.95 15.31
CA GLY A 50 12.46 7.40 15.52
C GLY A 50 11.46 7.81 16.58
N PHE A 51 10.97 9.08 16.50
CA PHE A 51 10.09 9.64 17.54
C PHE A 51 9.10 10.63 16.96
N VAL A 52 7.81 10.43 17.29
CA VAL A 52 6.70 11.31 16.87
C VAL A 52 5.75 11.65 18.04
N GLY A 53 6.17 11.39 19.27
CA GLY A 53 5.37 11.63 20.47
C GLY A 53 5.32 10.44 21.40
N GLY A 54 4.49 10.51 22.44
CA GLY A 54 4.29 9.43 23.41
C GLY A 54 3.58 8.21 22.80
N VAL A 55 3.48 7.13 23.60
CA VAL A 55 2.97 5.81 23.16
C VAL A 55 1.60 5.90 22.47
N CYS A 56 0.69 6.72 22.98
CA CYS A 56 -0.65 6.89 22.37
C CYS A 56 -0.56 7.50 20.97
N ALA A 57 0.27 8.53 20.78
CA ALA A 57 0.49 9.13 19.46
C ALA A 57 1.17 8.13 18.50
N GLN A 58 2.16 7.37 18.98
CA GLN A 58 2.82 6.34 18.19
C GLN A 58 1.85 5.27 17.70
N ASN A 59 0.88 4.84 18.53
CA ASN A 59 -0.12 3.85 18.11
C ASN A 59 -1.03 4.39 16.99
N SER A 60 -1.48 5.64 17.09
CA SER A 60 -2.25 6.28 16.02
C SER A 60 -1.40 6.41 14.74
N VAL A 61 -0.16 6.88 14.86
CA VAL A 61 0.76 7.00 13.73
C VAL A 61 1.00 5.63 13.07
N ARG A 62 1.24 4.58 13.85
CA ARG A 62 1.41 3.22 13.34
C ARG A 62 0.21 2.76 12.52
N LEU A 63 -1.00 2.85 13.10
CA LEU A 63 -2.24 2.41 12.46
C LEU A 63 -2.49 3.15 11.15
N TYR A 64 -2.37 4.48 11.16
CA TYR A 64 -2.63 5.30 9.98
C TYR A 64 -1.52 5.25 8.94
N SER A 65 -0.28 4.95 9.34
CA SER A 65 0.80 4.63 8.40
C SER A 65 0.51 3.35 7.62
N LEU A 66 0.02 2.29 8.26
CA LEU A 66 -0.38 1.07 7.55
C LEU A 66 -1.55 1.34 6.59
N LYS A 67 -2.54 2.15 6.99
CA LYS A 67 -3.62 2.58 6.09
C LYS A 67 -3.09 3.44 4.91
N ALA A 68 -2.08 4.28 5.12
CA ALA A 68 -1.44 5.06 4.06
C ALA A 68 -0.68 4.16 3.07
N ILE A 69 -0.01 3.11 3.55
CA ILE A 69 0.61 2.07 2.70
C ILE A 69 -0.46 1.38 1.85
N GLU A 70 -1.56 0.95 2.47
CA GLU A 70 -2.67 0.26 1.78
C GLU A 70 -3.27 1.13 0.66
N ARG A 71 -3.49 2.41 0.91
CA ARG A 71 -4.01 3.36 -0.07
C ARG A 71 -2.97 3.81 -1.10
N GLY A 72 -1.69 3.80 -0.72
CA GLY A 72 -0.59 4.32 -1.53
C GLY A 72 -0.62 5.84 -1.68
N GLU A 73 -1.23 6.55 -0.72
CA GLU A 73 -1.44 7.99 -0.75
C GLU A 73 -0.98 8.63 0.55
N PRO A 74 -0.39 9.84 0.50
CA PRO A 74 -0.03 10.59 1.69
C PRO A 74 -1.27 10.96 2.50
N LEU A 75 -1.10 11.09 3.81
CA LEU A 75 -2.16 11.39 4.75
C LEU A 75 -1.70 12.38 5.82
N LEU A 76 -2.49 13.42 6.06
CA LEU A 76 -2.32 14.27 7.24
C LEU A 76 -3.15 13.71 8.40
N LEU A 77 -2.47 13.15 9.40
CA LEU A 77 -3.08 12.64 10.61
C LEU A 77 -3.12 13.72 11.68
N ARG A 78 -4.33 14.09 12.13
CA ARG A 78 -4.57 14.99 13.25
C ARG A 78 -5.00 14.19 14.45
N ILE A 79 -4.23 14.27 15.52
CA ILE A 79 -4.50 13.60 16.80
C ILE A 79 -4.93 14.67 17.80
N LEU A 80 -6.20 14.64 18.20
CA LEU A 80 -6.78 15.61 19.14
C LEU A 80 -7.00 14.96 20.50
N PRO A 81 -6.83 15.71 21.60
CA PRO A 81 -7.23 15.25 22.94
C PRO A 81 -8.75 15.11 23.06
N ASP A 82 -9.20 14.35 24.04
CA ASP A 82 -10.61 14.12 24.29
C ASP A 82 -11.37 15.45 24.53
N GLY A 83 -12.56 15.59 23.93
CA GLY A 83 -13.42 16.76 24.06
C GLY A 83 -13.03 17.99 23.23
N SER A 84 -11.96 17.98 22.47
CA SER A 84 -11.53 19.11 21.64
C SER A 84 -11.81 18.89 20.15
N ALA A 85 -13.10 18.88 19.76
CA ALA A 85 -13.42 19.03 18.33
C ALA A 85 -13.18 20.50 17.91
N PRO A 86 -12.53 20.75 16.75
CA PRO A 86 -12.40 22.11 16.22
C PRO A 86 -13.76 22.77 16.06
N ALA A 87 -13.87 24.08 16.38
CA ALA A 87 -15.14 24.82 16.34
C ALA A 87 -15.83 24.81 14.96
N ASP A 88 -15.08 24.51 13.90
CA ASP A 88 -15.56 24.39 12.51
C ASP A 88 -16.15 23.01 12.20
N PHE A 89 -16.11 22.08 13.16
CA PHE A 89 -16.56 20.70 13.00
C PHE A 89 -18.02 20.57 13.41
N LYS A 90 -18.92 20.50 12.44
CA LYS A 90 -20.32 20.08 12.68
C LYS A 90 -20.37 18.54 12.87
N SER A 91 -19.97 18.08 14.04
CA SER A 91 -20.15 16.69 14.44
C SER A 91 -21.56 16.49 14.94
N GLY A 92 -22.34 15.73 14.21
CA GLY A 92 -23.66 15.26 14.60
C GLY A 92 -23.68 13.83 15.15
N ALA A 93 -22.54 13.26 15.52
CA ALA A 93 -22.44 11.89 16.03
C ALA A 93 -21.76 11.85 17.39
N ASN A 94 -22.27 11.03 18.31
CA ASN A 94 -21.52 10.58 19.48
C ASN A 94 -20.27 9.88 19.01
N VAL A 95 -19.11 10.48 19.24
CA VAL A 95 -17.82 9.95 18.79
C VAL A 95 -17.29 9.07 19.92
N ASP A 96 -17.16 7.77 19.65
CA ASP A 96 -16.47 6.87 20.56
C ASP A 96 -14.98 7.23 20.61
N PRO A 97 -14.34 7.24 21.80
CA PRO A 97 -12.93 7.53 21.96
C PRO A 97 -12.07 6.62 21.06
N GLY A 98 -11.10 7.20 20.35
CA GLY A 98 -10.21 6.45 19.45
C GLY A 98 -10.74 6.23 18.03
N HIS A 99 -11.93 6.76 17.70
CA HIS A 99 -12.52 6.67 16.36
C HIS A 99 -12.15 7.87 15.47
N GLU A 100 -12.20 7.62 14.15
CA GLU A 100 -12.09 8.66 13.14
C GLU A 100 -13.26 9.62 13.26
N ILE A 101 -12.99 10.89 13.58
CA ILE A 101 -14.04 11.91 13.73
C ILE A 101 -14.26 12.73 12.47
N ALA A 102 -13.31 12.71 11.54
CA ALA A 102 -13.44 13.37 10.24
C ALA A 102 -12.53 12.80 9.19
N HIS A 103 -13.06 12.75 7.99
CA HIS A 103 -12.34 12.52 6.75
C HIS A 103 -12.53 13.73 5.87
N ASP A 104 -11.45 14.49 5.64
CA ASP A 104 -11.35 15.41 4.53
C ASP A 104 -10.41 14.80 3.48
N GLU A 105 -10.48 15.25 2.23
CA GLU A 105 -9.58 14.78 1.18
C GLU A 105 -8.12 14.96 1.62
N GLY A 106 -7.39 13.83 1.80
CA GLY A 106 -5.98 13.81 2.23
C GLY A 106 -5.75 14.03 3.74
N SER A 107 -6.78 14.11 4.58
CA SER A 107 -6.60 14.21 6.03
C SER A 107 -7.57 13.34 6.83
N VAL A 108 -7.11 12.88 7.99
CA VAL A 108 -7.92 12.14 8.97
C VAL A 108 -7.69 12.75 10.35
N THR A 109 -8.79 13.01 11.05
CA THR A 109 -8.76 13.48 12.43
C THR A 109 -9.21 12.35 13.35
N VAL A 110 -8.40 12.06 14.37
CA VAL A 110 -8.69 11.04 15.38
C VAL A 110 -8.71 11.66 16.76
N GLN A 111 -9.60 11.17 17.60
CA GLN A 111 -9.65 11.53 18.99
C GLN A 111 -8.78 10.54 19.78
N ASN A 112 -7.88 11.08 20.58
CA ASN A 112 -7.01 10.29 21.43
C ASN A 112 -7.21 10.71 22.89
N PRO A 113 -7.79 9.84 23.73
CA PRO A 113 -8.07 10.16 25.13
C PRO A 113 -6.83 10.20 26.03
N CYS A 114 -5.67 10.47 25.45
CA CYS A 114 -4.41 10.55 26.18
C CYS A 114 -4.44 11.63 27.24
N LEU A 115 -4.02 11.27 28.47
CA LEU A 115 -4.00 12.15 29.63
C LEU A 115 -3.09 13.39 29.48
N SER A 116 -2.23 13.42 28.46
CA SER A 116 -1.35 14.56 28.18
C SER A 116 -2.08 15.81 27.67
N GLY A 117 -3.24 15.63 27.02
CA GLY A 117 -4.12 16.74 26.60
C GLY A 117 -3.61 17.60 25.45
N GLY A 118 -2.48 17.26 24.81
CA GLY A 118 -1.95 17.99 23.66
C GLY A 118 -2.46 17.48 22.31
N ALA A 119 -2.46 18.35 21.29
CA ALA A 119 -2.77 17.98 19.91
C ALA A 119 -1.51 17.87 19.06
N ILE A 120 -1.52 16.94 18.09
CA ILE A 120 -0.38 16.70 17.20
C ILE A 120 -0.91 16.50 15.77
N GLU A 121 -0.29 17.17 14.81
CA GLU A 121 -0.50 16.90 13.38
C GLU A 121 0.76 16.24 12.82
N VAL A 122 0.56 15.09 12.16
CA VAL A 122 1.65 14.28 11.59
C VAL A 122 1.36 14.04 10.11
N PHE A 123 2.30 14.42 9.25
CA PHE A 123 2.24 14.09 7.84
C PHE A 123 2.84 12.70 7.62
N LEU A 124 2.05 11.82 7.03
CA LEU A 124 2.39 10.44 6.72
C LEU A 124 2.60 10.33 5.21
N GLU A 125 3.82 10.02 4.78
CA GLU A 125 4.17 9.86 3.38
C GLU A 125 4.63 8.43 3.11
N PRO A 126 3.82 7.59 2.41
CA PRO A 126 4.20 6.22 2.11
C PRO A 126 5.21 6.15 0.96
N PHE A 127 6.26 5.38 1.19
CA PHE A 127 7.21 4.95 0.17
C PHE A 127 6.91 3.52 -0.24
N LEU A 128 6.53 3.36 -1.50
CA LEU A 128 6.21 2.06 -2.08
C LEU A 128 7.17 1.78 -3.23
N PRO A 129 7.66 0.55 -3.36
CA PRO A 129 8.46 0.19 -4.53
C PRO A 129 7.62 0.39 -5.81
N PRO A 130 8.26 0.77 -6.92
CA PRO A 130 7.59 0.84 -8.20
C PRO A 130 6.92 -0.50 -8.53
N PRO A 131 5.64 -0.52 -8.95
CA PRO A 131 4.98 -1.76 -9.33
C PRO A 131 5.66 -2.39 -10.54
N ARG A 132 5.91 -3.70 -10.47
CA ARG A 132 6.64 -4.43 -11.50
C ARG A 132 5.76 -4.69 -12.72
N MET A 133 6.35 -4.46 -13.91
CA MET A 133 5.80 -4.81 -15.22
C MET A 133 6.77 -5.74 -15.94
N ILE A 134 6.40 -6.98 -16.18
CA ILE A 134 7.20 -7.96 -16.94
C ILE A 134 6.88 -7.80 -18.42
N VAL A 135 7.91 -7.64 -19.24
CA VAL A 135 7.80 -7.54 -20.70
C VAL A 135 8.45 -8.76 -21.34
N ALA A 136 7.65 -9.58 -22.01
CA ALA A 136 8.10 -10.79 -22.68
C ALA A 136 8.22 -10.57 -24.19
N GLY A 137 9.44 -10.69 -24.71
CA GLY A 137 9.75 -10.60 -26.14
C GLY A 137 10.93 -9.70 -26.47
N ASP A 138 11.31 -9.72 -27.75
CA ASP A 138 12.46 -8.98 -28.29
C ASP A 138 12.06 -8.00 -29.43
N THR A 139 10.79 -7.65 -29.49
CA THR A 139 10.24 -6.78 -30.53
C THR A 139 10.53 -5.30 -30.25
N PRO A 140 10.44 -4.43 -31.27
CA PRO A 140 10.51 -2.98 -31.07
C PRO A 140 9.46 -2.44 -30.09
N ILE A 141 8.31 -3.12 -29.96
CA ILE A 141 7.25 -2.77 -28.98
C ILE A 141 7.73 -3.13 -27.56
N ALA A 142 8.31 -4.32 -27.37
CA ALA A 142 8.90 -4.72 -26.09
C ALA A 142 10.00 -3.71 -25.66
N ALA A 143 10.89 -3.35 -26.55
CA ALA A 143 11.94 -2.34 -26.29
C ALA A 143 11.33 -0.95 -25.93
N ALA A 144 10.22 -0.56 -26.54
CA ALA A 144 9.54 0.67 -26.23
C ALA A 144 8.86 0.62 -24.86
N LEU A 145 8.23 -0.48 -24.46
CA LEU A 145 7.66 -0.71 -23.14
C LEU A 145 8.71 -0.63 -22.03
N LEU A 146 9.85 -1.32 -22.20
CA LEU A 146 10.97 -1.31 -21.25
C LEU A 146 11.56 0.09 -21.06
N ARG A 147 11.60 0.90 -22.11
CA ARG A 147 12.11 2.27 -22.07
C ARG A 147 11.12 3.25 -21.43
N LEU A 148 9.81 3.16 -21.76
CA LEU A 148 8.79 4.13 -21.34
C LEU A 148 8.18 3.80 -19.96
N GLY A 149 8.20 2.53 -19.55
CA GLY A 149 7.65 2.10 -18.26
C GLY A 149 8.22 2.87 -17.05
N PRO A 150 9.55 3.01 -16.93
CA PRO A 150 10.16 3.77 -15.82
C PRO A 150 9.73 5.24 -15.74
N GLU A 151 9.49 5.91 -16.85
CA GLU A 151 8.96 7.29 -16.88
C GLU A 151 7.56 7.41 -16.27
N LEU A 152 6.83 6.29 -16.19
CA LEU A 152 5.52 6.20 -15.54
C LEU A 152 5.59 5.62 -14.12
N GLY A 153 6.81 5.48 -13.57
CA GLY A 153 7.04 4.91 -12.25
C GLY A 153 6.72 3.42 -12.18
N LEU A 154 7.04 2.66 -13.25
CA LEU A 154 6.96 1.20 -13.27
C LEU A 154 8.37 0.61 -13.23
N ASP A 155 8.55 -0.49 -12.50
CA ASP A 155 9.73 -1.35 -12.60
C ASP A 155 9.55 -2.27 -13.81
N ALA A 156 10.05 -1.84 -14.97
CA ALA A 156 9.89 -2.56 -16.23
C ALA A 156 11.03 -3.59 -16.40
N VAL A 157 10.68 -4.88 -16.32
CA VAL A 157 11.62 -6.00 -16.31
C VAL A 157 11.51 -6.81 -17.60
N ASP A 158 12.63 -7.08 -18.25
CA ASP A 158 12.70 -7.96 -19.43
C ASP A 158 12.56 -9.44 -19.00
N SER A 159 11.61 -10.17 -19.59
CA SER A 159 11.42 -11.60 -19.29
C SER A 159 12.60 -12.49 -19.66
N ARG A 160 13.51 -12.03 -20.52
CA ARG A 160 14.73 -12.77 -20.85
C ARG A 160 15.70 -12.86 -19.67
N GLY A 161 15.42 -12.09 -18.63
CA GLY A 161 16.12 -12.16 -17.37
C GLY A 161 17.36 -11.29 -17.29
N SER A 162 17.84 -11.22 -16.06
CA SER A 162 19.17 -10.77 -15.68
C SER A 162 20.03 -11.99 -15.36
N ASP A 163 21.21 -11.79 -14.79
CA ASP A 163 22.10 -12.86 -14.30
C ASP A 163 21.41 -13.84 -13.31
N SER A 164 20.25 -13.44 -12.75
CA SER A 164 19.44 -14.26 -11.83
C SER A 164 18.41 -15.17 -12.53
N GLY A 165 18.32 -15.15 -13.86
CA GLY A 165 17.33 -15.92 -14.64
C GLY A 165 16.08 -15.11 -15.01
N PRO A 166 15.11 -15.73 -15.74
CA PRO A 166 13.86 -15.07 -16.11
C PRO A 166 13.00 -14.79 -14.89
N PRO A 167 12.34 -13.61 -14.83
CA PRO A 167 11.44 -13.29 -13.74
C PRO A 167 10.22 -14.23 -13.74
N VAL A 168 9.91 -14.79 -12.59
CA VAL A 168 8.69 -15.56 -12.37
C VAL A 168 7.55 -14.60 -12.05
N PRO A 169 6.39 -14.68 -12.76
CA PRO A 169 5.22 -13.88 -12.42
C PRO A 169 4.68 -14.19 -11.02
N THR A 170 4.19 -13.16 -10.33
CA THR A 170 3.57 -13.25 -9.00
C THR A 170 2.32 -12.39 -8.94
N SER A 171 1.47 -12.56 -7.94
CA SER A 171 0.29 -11.73 -7.70
C SER A 171 0.63 -10.27 -7.35
N GLU A 172 1.88 -9.98 -7.02
CA GLU A 172 2.36 -8.62 -6.76
C GLU A 172 2.64 -7.84 -8.05
N ASP A 173 2.78 -8.55 -9.18
CA ASP A 173 3.02 -7.90 -10.46
C ASP A 173 1.81 -7.12 -10.94
N LEU A 174 2.05 -5.88 -11.30
CA LEU A 174 1.00 -5.05 -11.89
C LEU A 174 0.64 -5.51 -13.29
N ALA A 175 1.64 -5.90 -14.09
CA ALA A 175 1.43 -6.24 -15.49
C ALA A 175 2.41 -7.28 -16.01
N LEU A 176 1.93 -8.10 -16.93
CA LEU A 176 2.76 -8.89 -17.84
C LEU A 176 2.29 -8.62 -19.26
N VAL A 177 3.22 -8.24 -20.15
CA VAL A 177 2.95 -7.95 -21.56
C VAL A 177 3.75 -8.87 -22.43
N VAL A 178 3.09 -9.70 -23.25
CA VAL A 178 3.72 -10.55 -24.26
C VAL A 178 3.77 -9.80 -25.57
N ALA A 179 4.96 -9.39 -25.97
CA ALA A 179 5.28 -8.72 -27.23
C ALA A 179 6.30 -9.53 -28.01
N ALA A 180 6.03 -10.82 -28.20
CA ALA A 180 6.87 -11.79 -28.87
C ALA A 180 6.27 -12.23 -30.23
N HIS A 181 7.04 -13.00 -31.01
CA HIS A 181 6.61 -13.57 -32.28
C HIS A 181 6.44 -15.11 -32.19
N GLY A 182 5.50 -15.56 -31.34
CA GLY A 182 5.02 -16.95 -31.39
C GLY A 182 5.85 -18.00 -30.64
N ARG A 183 6.89 -17.62 -29.91
CA ARG A 183 7.63 -18.55 -29.04
C ARG A 183 7.19 -18.42 -27.62
N ASP A 184 6.82 -19.53 -27.00
CA ASP A 184 6.50 -19.68 -25.57
C ASP A 184 5.36 -18.77 -25.04
N GLU A 185 4.62 -18.07 -25.93
CA GLU A 185 3.58 -17.11 -25.56
C GLU A 185 2.50 -17.74 -24.66
N ARG A 186 2.07 -18.96 -24.99
CA ARG A 186 1.02 -19.66 -24.24
C ARG A 186 1.48 -19.96 -22.81
N ALA A 187 2.68 -20.52 -22.66
CA ALA A 187 3.21 -20.84 -21.34
C ALA A 187 3.39 -19.58 -20.47
N ILE A 188 3.84 -18.47 -21.06
CA ILE A 188 4.02 -17.19 -20.35
C ILE A 188 2.65 -16.61 -19.94
N LEU A 189 1.67 -16.62 -20.85
CA LEU A 189 0.31 -16.13 -20.56
C LEU A 189 -0.36 -16.99 -19.47
N GLN A 190 -0.24 -18.32 -19.55
CA GLN A 190 -0.79 -19.22 -18.55
C GLN A 190 -0.15 -18.97 -17.18
N ALA A 191 1.18 -18.88 -17.11
CA ALA A 191 1.88 -18.57 -15.86
C ALA A 191 1.42 -17.22 -15.24
N ALA A 192 1.19 -16.20 -16.09
CA ALA A 192 0.69 -14.89 -15.61
C ALA A 192 -0.73 -14.97 -15.07
N LEU A 193 -1.60 -15.77 -15.71
CA LEU A 193 -2.98 -15.98 -15.26
C LEU A 193 -3.02 -16.78 -13.95
N GLU A 194 -2.23 -17.85 -13.84
CA GLU A 194 -2.12 -18.69 -12.65
C GLU A 194 -1.55 -17.90 -11.46
N ALA A 195 -0.62 -16.96 -11.73
CA ALA A 195 -0.05 -16.07 -10.73
C ALA A 195 -0.97 -14.90 -10.33
N ASP A 196 -2.14 -14.78 -10.94
CA ASP A 196 -3.10 -13.68 -10.72
C ASP A 196 -2.53 -12.28 -11.02
N VAL A 197 -1.67 -12.16 -12.05
CA VAL A 197 -1.16 -10.85 -12.51
C VAL A 197 -2.33 -9.96 -12.93
N ARG A 198 -2.33 -8.69 -12.50
CA ARG A 198 -3.52 -7.81 -12.65
C ARG A 198 -3.82 -7.39 -14.08
N TYR A 199 -2.80 -7.17 -14.90
CA TYR A 199 -2.93 -6.89 -16.32
C TYR A 199 -2.12 -7.89 -17.12
N VAL A 200 -2.77 -8.65 -17.98
CA VAL A 200 -2.10 -9.60 -18.89
C VAL A 200 -2.40 -9.14 -20.32
N GLY A 201 -1.38 -8.67 -21.03
CA GLY A 201 -1.51 -8.14 -22.39
C GLY A 201 -0.81 -9.01 -23.42
N LEU A 202 -1.49 -9.29 -24.55
CA LEU A 202 -0.90 -9.95 -25.72
C LEU A 202 -0.86 -8.99 -26.91
N VAL A 203 0.34 -8.66 -27.36
CA VAL A 203 0.54 -7.85 -28.54
C VAL A 203 0.37 -8.72 -29.80
N ALA A 204 -0.83 -8.70 -30.36
CA ALA A 204 -1.20 -9.48 -31.54
C ALA A 204 -2.26 -8.74 -32.36
N SER A 205 -2.38 -9.10 -33.66
CA SER A 205 -3.57 -8.71 -34.41
C SER A 205 -4.81 -9.47 -33.87
N GLN A 206 -6.02 -8.95 -34.11
CA GLN A 206 -7.26 -9.63 -33.71
C GLN A 206 -7.29 -11.11 -34.12
N LYS A 207 -6.93 -11.40 -35.38
CA LYS A 207 -6.90 -12.79 -35.90
C LYS A 207 -5.92 -13.67 -35.15
N ARG A 208 -4.71 -13.15 -34.87
CA ARG A 208 -3.68 -13.90 -34.15
C ARG A 208 -4.02 -14.05 -32.68
N GLY A 209 -4.54 -13.00 -32.04
CA GLY A 209 -5.00 -13.04 -30.66
C GLY A 209 -6.06 -14.12 -30.47
N ALA A 210 -7.08 -14.14 -31.32
CA ALA A 210 -8.12 -15.17 -31.29
C ALA A 210 -7.52 -16.59 -31.38
N ALA A 211 -6.58 -16.85 -32.28
CA ALA A 211 -5.95 -18.15 -32.42
C ALA A 211 -5.11 -18.55 -31.18
N VAL A 212 -4.48 -17.60 -30.49
CA VAL A 212 -3.76 -17.87 -29.22
C VAL A 212 -4.75 -18.18 -28.09
N LEU A 213 -5.87 -17.45 -28.00
CA LEU A 213 -6.91 -17.73 -27.02
C LEU A 213 -7.55 -19.12 -27.26
N ASP A 214 -7.83 -19.49 -28.51
CA ASP A 214 -8.33 -20.82 -28.85
C ASP A 214 -7.35 -21.92 -28.42
N ALA A 215 -6.05 -21.73 -28.66
CA ALA A 215 -5.04 -22.68 -28.25
C ALA A 215 -4.92 -22.79 -26.70
N LEU A 216 -5.03 -21.69 -25.97
CA LEU A 216 -5.06 -21.72 -24.50
C LEU A 216 -6.31 -22.43 -23.95
N ARG A 217 -7.44 -22.28 -24.64
CA ARG A 217 -8.69 -23.02 -24.32
C ARG A 217 -8.49 -24.54 -24.53
N ASP A 218 -7.84 -24.93 -25.62
CA ASP A 218 -7.50 -26.33 -25.87
C ASP A 218 -6.49 -26.87 -24.83
N ASP A 219 -5.62 -26.03 -24.29
CA ASP A 219 -4.69 -26.35 -23.20
C ASP A 219 -5.41 -26.39 -21.81
N GLY A 220 -6.72 -26.12 -21.74
CA GLY A 220 -7.55 -26.26 -20.54
C GLY A 220 -7.69 -24.97 -19.68
N VAL A 221 -7.29 -23.82 -20.20
CA VAL A 221 -7.51 -22.54 -19.52
C VAL A 221 -8.99 -22.16 -19.57
N SER A 222 -9.59 -21.80 -18.42
CA SER A 222 -11.01 -21.45 -18.33
C SER A 222 -11.35 -20.14 -19.06
N GLU A 223 -12.60 -20.02 -19.53
CA GLU A 223 -13.07 -18.80 -20.20
C GLU A 223 -12.91 -17.55 -19.32
N GLU A 224 -13.16 -17.67 -18.03
CA GLU A 224 -13.00 -16.58 -17.06
C GLU A 224 -11.55 -16.03 -17.03
N LEU A 225 -10.57 -16.92 -17.12
CA LEU A 225 -9.16 -16.54 -17.18
C LEU A 225 -8.80 -15.98 -18.58
N LEU A 226 -9.36 -16.53 -19.66
CA LEU A 226 -9.11 -16.05 -21.00
C LEU A 226 -9.63 -14.61 -21.22
N GLU A 227 -10.77 -14.25 -20.62
CA GLU A 227 -11.34 -12.89 -20.66
C GLU A 227 -10.43 -11.84 -19.99
N ARG A 228 -9.49 -12.25 -19.16
CA ARG A 228 -8.51 -11.38 -18.53
C ARG A 228 -7.35 -10.99 -19.45
N ILE A 229 -7.18 -11.68 -20.58
CA ILE A 229 -6.14 -11.37 -21.55
C ILE A 229 -6.61 -10.22 -22.45
N ASP A 230 -5.95 -9.07 -22.31
CA ASP A 230 -6.15 -7.92 -23.19
C ASP A 230 -5.47 -8.19 -24.54
N THR A 231 -6.25 -8.46 -25.61
CA THR A 231 -5.73 -8.71 -26.96
C THR A 231 -6.71 -8.24 -28.03
N PRO A 232 -6.29 -7.39 -28.97
CA PRO A 232 -5.00 -6.72 -29.09
C PRO A 232 -4.70 -5.84 -27.87
N ALA A 233 -3.50 -5.97 -27.26
CA ALA A 233 -3.16 -5.27 -26.03
C ALA A 233 -3.18 -3.75 -26.19
N GLY A 234 -3.77 -3.06 -25.22
CA GLY A 234 -3.80 -1.61 -25.09
C GLY A 234 -5.09 -0.95 -25.60
N LEU A 235 -5.21 0.35 -25.38
CA LEU A 235 -6.35 1.13 -25.82
C LEU A 235 -6.33 1.29 -27.35
N ASP A 236 -7.50 1.23 -27.98
CA ASP A 236 -7.63 1.54 -29.40
C ASP A 236 -7.52 3.07 -29.62
N ILE A 237 -6.32 3.51 -29.91
CA ILE A 237 -6.00 4.92 -30.25
C ILE A 237 -5.56 5.09 -31.70
N GLY A 238 -5.74 4.06 -32.53
CA GLY A 238 -5.25 4.04 -33.91
C GLY A 238 -3.72 3.97 -34.01
N ALA A 239 -3.04 3.43 -33.00
CA ALA A 239 -1.57 3.31 -32.93
C ALA A 239 -1.00 2.51 -34.12
N ARG A 240 0.12 2.97 -34.68
CA ARG A 240 0.79 2.32 -35.82
C ARG A 240 2.27 2.05 -35.57
N SER A 241 2.95 2.98 -34.90
CA SER A 241 4.36 2.80 -34.58
C SER A 241 4.55 1.99 -33.29
N PRO A 242 5.70 1.31 -33.12
CA PRO A 242 5.99 0.59 -31.87
C PRO A 242 5.85 1.44 -30.59
N ALA A 243 6.22 2.71 -30.65
CA ALA A 243 6.13 3.62 -29.51
C ALA A 243 4.66 4.00 -29.21
N GLU A 244 3.81 4.19 -30.22
CA GLU A 244 2.37 4.47 -30.04
C GLU A 244 1.64 3.25 -29.47
N ILE A 245 1.98 2.03 -29.94
CA ILE A 245 1.45 0.78 -29.40
C ILE A 245 1.87 0.61 -27.95
N ALA A 246 3.15 0.85 -27.62
CA ALA A 246 3.61 0.81 -26.23
C ALA A 246 2.89 1.85 -25.36
N LEU A 247 2.64 3.07 -25.87
CA LEU A 247 1.87 4.10 -25.17
C LEU A 247 0.45 3.63 -24.85
N SER A 248 -0.25 3.03 -25.83
CA SER A 248 -1.63 2.55 -25.63
C SER A 248 -1.71 1.45 -24.56
N ILE A 249 -0.72 0.54 -24.54
CA ILE A 249 -0.60 -0.53 -23.53
C ILE A 249 -0.32 0.08 -22.15
N LEU A 250 0.64 1.00 -22.05
CA LEU A 250 0.96 1.67 -20.80
C LEU A 250 -0.23 2.47 -20.26
N ALA A 251 -1.03 3.08 -21.12
CA ALA A 251 -2.28 3.77 -20.73
C ALA A 251 -3.29 2.79 -20.12
N SER A 252 -3.47 1.58 -20.68
CA SER A 252 -4.29 0.52 -20.10
C SER A 252 -3.76 0.10 -18.71
N ILE A 253 -2.45 -0.11 -18.58
CA ILE A 253 -1.80 -0.50 -17.31
C ILE A 253 -2.00 0.59 -16.25
N VAL A 254 -1.84 1.88 -16.60
CA VAL A 254 -2.12 3.00 -15.69
C VAL A 254 -3.58 2.99 -15.27
N GLY A 255 -4.51 2.71 -16.19
CA GLY A 255 -5.93 2.56 -15.89
C GLY A 255 -6.20 1.44 -14.86
N VAL A 256 -5.58 0.27 -15.02
CA VAL A 256 -5.66 -0.85 -14.05
C VAL A 256 -5.07 -0.44 -12.70
N ARG A 257 -3.87 0.16 -12.69
CA ARG A 257 -3.22 0.66 -11.47
C ARG A 257 -4.12 1.62 -10.69
N ARG A 258 -4.78 2.55 -11.35
CA ARG A 258 -5.65 3.55 -10.71
C ARG A 258 -6.96 2.96 -10.18
N ARG A 259 -7.56 2.05 -10.91
CA ARG A 259 -8.75 1.32 -10.42
C ARG A 259 -8.43 0.43 -9.21
N SER A 260 -7.24 -0.17 -9.20
CA SER A 260 -6.81 -1.00 -8.08
C SER A 260 -6.39 -0.19 -6.83
N SER A 261 -6.11 1.12 -6.96
CA SER A 261 -5.84 1.98 -5.79
C SER A 261 -7.10 2.30 -4.99
N THR A 262 -8.31 2.07 -5.56
CA THR A 262 -9.59 2.15 -4.83
C THR A 262 -9.99 0.82 -4.18
N ALA A 263 -9.34 -0.29 -4.51
CA ALA A 263 -9.48 -1.58 -3.84
C ALA A 263 -8.24 -1.84 -2.96
N PRO A 264 -8.40 -2.41 -1.75
CA PRO A 264 -7.25 -2.77 -0.92
C PRO A 264 -6.28 -3.63 -1.74
N ARG A 265 -5.00 -3.25 -1.72
CA ARG A 265 -3.96 -3.97 -2.46
C ARG A 265 -3.79 -5.35 -1.85
N SER A 266 -3.91 -6.42 -2.66
CA SER A 266 -3.79 -7.81 -2.20
C SER A 266 -2.38 -8.21 -1.71
N TRP A 267 -1.37 -7.35 -1.95
CA TRP A 267 -0.01 -7.53 -1.40
C TRP A 267 0.13 -6.94 0.00
N ALA A 268 -0.75 -6.01 0.39
CA ALA A 268 -0.79 -5.57 1.77
C ALA A 268 -1.00 -6.81 2.62
N ALA A 269 -0.16 -7.01 3.62
CA ALA A 269 -0.44 -7.93 4.71
C ALA A 269 -1.92 -7.76 5.08
N ALA A 270 -2.59 -8.86 5.41
CA ALA A 270 -4.00 -8.84 5.80
C ALA A 270 -4.29 -7.56 6.63
N PRO A 271 -5.45 -6.90 6.43
CA PRO A 271 -5.73 -5.63 7.09
C PRO A 271 -5.33 -5.74 8.55
N PRO A 272 -4.62 -4.76 9.11
CA PRO A 272 -4.03 -4.87 10.43
C PRO A 272 -5.12 -5.30 11.42
N THR A 273 -4.91 -6.44 12.07
CA THR A 273 -5.84 -6.89 13.12
C THR A 273 -5.80 -5.86 14.22
N THR A 274 -6.97 -5.32 14.56
CA THR A 274 -7.11 -4.31 15.59
C THR A 274 -7.98 -4.80 16.73
N ALA A 275 -7.73 -4.27 17.92
CA ALA A 275 -8.56 -4.47 19.11
C ALA A 275 -8.90 -3.11 19.72
N VAL A 276 -9.89 -3.06 20.60
CA VAL A 276 -10.26 -1.85 21.32
C VAL A 276 -9.72 -1.97 22.74
N ASP A 277 -8.99 -0.94 23.19
CA ASP A 277 -8.54 -0.84 24.59
C ASP A 277 -9.76 -0.68 25.51
N PRO A 278 -10.00 -1.62 26.46
CA PRO A 278 -11.21 -1.62 27.27
C PRO A 278 -11.26 -0.48 28.31
N ILE A 279 -10.16 0.23 28.53
CA ILE A 279 -10.09 1.34 29.49
C ILE A 279 -10.38 2.67 28.83
N CYS A 280 -9.79 2.93 27.66
CA CYS A 280 -9.89 4.23 27.00
C CYS A 280 -10.62 4.20 25.66
N GLY A 281 -11.01 3.02 25.16
CA GLY A 281 -11.72 2.87 23.90
C GLY A 281 -10.85 3.05 22.64
N MET A 282 -9.53 3.26 22.77
CA MET A 282 -8.66 3.49 21.63
C MET A 282 -8.47 2.21 20.82
N THR A 283 -8.51 2.33 19.49
CA THR A 283 -8.14 1.25 18.58
C THR A 283 -6.63 1.03 18.63
N VAL A 284 -6.20 -0.19 18.96
CA VAL A 284 -4.80 -0.61 19.03
C VAL A 284 -4.52 -1.71 18.02
N LEU A 285 -3.31 -1.69 17.46
CA LEU A 285 -2.86 -2.74 16.55
C LEU A 285 -2.55 -4.01 17.35
N VAL A 286 -3.08 -5.15 16.92
CA VAL A 286 -2.70 -6.47 17.43
C VAL A 286 -1.37 -6.86 16.80
N SER A 287 -0.29 -6.74 17.55
CA SER A 287 1.08 -7.06 17.12
C SER A 287 1.79 -7.87 18.20
N PRO A 288 2.92 -8.54 17.89
CA PRO A 288 3.71 -9.26 18.89
C PRO A 288 4.18 -8.38 20.05
N ASP A 289 4.34 -7.08 19.82
CA ASP A 289 4.78 -6.09 20.81
C ASP A 289 3.60 -5.38 21.50
N ALA A 290 2.34 -5.77 21.20
CA ALA A 290 1.19 -5.16 21.84
C ALA A 290 1.17 -5.44 23.33
N LEU A 291 0.78 -4.42 24.12
CA LEU A 291 0.56 -4.60 25.56
C LEU A 291 -0.72 -5.40 25.76
N ILE A 292 -0.60 -6.56 26.38
CA ILE A 292 -1.73 -7.46 26.63
C ILE A 292 -1.90 -7.75 28.12
N PHE A 293 -3.13 -8.16 28.48
CA PHE A 293 -3.47 -8.76 29.74
C PHE A 293 -4.53 -9.84 29.53
N GLU A 294 -4.28 -11.03 30.09
CA GLU A 294 -5.23 -12.15 30.03
C GLU A 294 -6.14 -12.15 31.24
N HIS A 295 -7.45 -12.06 31.06
CA HIS A 295 -8.44 -12.13 32.13
C HIS A 295 -9.64 -12.98 31.71
N ALA A 296 -10.07 -13.87 32.56
CA ALA A 296 -11.21 -14.77 32.35
C ALA A 296 -11.15 -15.60 31.04
N GLY A 297 -9.93 -15.88 30.52
CA GLY A 297 -9.71 -16.62 29.28
C GLY A 297 -9.78 -15.76 28.02
N GLU A 298 -9.88 -14.43 28.14
CA GLU A 298 -9.84 -13.47 27.04
C GLU A 298 -8.56 -12.65 27.10
N THR A 299 -7.99 -12.35 25.91
CA THR A 299 -6.82 -11.49 25.76
C THR A 299 -7.29 -10.07 25.47
N HIS A 300 -6.94 -9.14 26.37
CA HIS A 300 -7.23 -7.72 26.23
C HIS A 300 -5.98 -6.96 25.76
N TYR A 301 -6.16 -6.00 24.86
CA TYR A 301 -5.09 -5.20 24.26
C TYR A 301 -5.17 -3.76 24.74
N PHE A 302 -4.02 -3.14 25.00
CA PHE A 302 -3.94 -1.80 25.60
C PHE A 302 -3.07 -0.87 24.78
N CYS A 303 -3.48 0.39 24.70
CA CYS A 303 -2.75 1.45 24.01
C CYS A 303 -1.46 1.86 24.75
N GLY A 304 -1.38 1.57 26.04
CA GLY A 304 -0.25 1.95 26.89
C GLY A 304 -0.32 1.29 28.26
N GLU A 305 0.81 1.33 28.96
CA GLU A 305 0.99 0.71 30.28
C GLU A 305 0.00 1.25 31.35
N GLY A 306 -0.36 2.54 31.25
CA GLY A 306 -1.33 3.14 32.14
C GLY A 306 -2.72 2.50 32.05
N CYS A 307 -3.21 2.20 30.85
CA CYS A 307 -4.48 1.50 30.63
C CYS A 307 -4.39 0.05 31.10
N ARG A 308 -3.30 -0.66 30.79
CA ARG A 308 -3.07 -2.03 31.26
C ARG A 308 -3.12 -2.10 32.78
N GLN A 309 -2.38 -1.24 33.49
CA GLN A 309 -2.39 -1.18 34.95
C GLN A 309 -3.76 -0.76 35.54
N ALA A 310 -4.50 0.12 34.84
CA ALA A 310 -5.85 0.49 35.27
C ALA A 310 -6.80 -0.72 35.19
N PHE A 311 -6.71 -1.49 34.13
CA PHE A 311 -7.48 -2.72 33.95
C PHE A 311 -7.13 -3.77 35.00
N GLU A 312 -5.84 -4.00 35.25
CA GLU A 312 -5.36 -4.89 36.32
C GLU A 312 -5.95 -4.52 37.69
N ARG A 313 -5.93 -3.22 38.04
CA ARG A 313 -6.51 -2.73 39.32
C ARG A 313 -8.03 -2.94 39.41
N GLN A 314 -8.75 -2.85 38.31
CA GLN A 314 -10.22 -3.07 38.29
C GLN A 314 -10.59 -4.54 38.41
N HIS A 315 -9.67 -5.46 38.02
CA HIS A 315 -9.93 -6.89 37.97
C HIS A 315 -9.03 -7.70 38.92
N ALA A 316 -8.19 -7.03 39.71
CA ALA A 316 -7.47 -7.64 40.84
C ALA A 316 -8.47 -7.83 42.01
N ALA A 317 -9.17 -8.96 41.99
CA ALA A 317 -10.00 -9.43 43.11
C ALA A 317 -9.41 -10.71 43.71
#